data_8a0f465c6e404c2a518c786c4a532638
#
_entry.id   8a0f465c6e404c2a518c786c4a532638
#
_cell.length_a   1.000
_cell.length_b   1.000
_cell.length_c   1.000
_cell.angle_alpha   90.00
_cell.angle_beta   90.00
_cell.angle_gamma   90.00
#
_symmetry.space_group_name_H-M   'P 1'
#
loop_
_entity.id
_entity.type
_entity.pdbx_description
1 polymer ?
#
loop_
_entity_poly.entity_id
_entity_poly.type
_entity_poly.pdbx_seq_one_letter_code
_entity_poly.pdbx_strand_id
1 'polypeptide(L)'
;MGMRKLFLFLVLVLSICFVYATGTVVADDEDHGGDIVYTKPLKAVIFSHKAHTEDIGLQCDWCHEETFEMEALHMQETANFDMESLCNERYCGTCHNGDISFSTTTQCARCHIGVKGYNEMVRKGLIEPEEGDVIPAETDDH
;
A
#
# COMPACT_ATOMS: atom_id res chain seq x y z
N MET A 1 60.80 -4.40 -2.59
CA MET A 1 59.56 -5.13 -2.90
C MET A 1 59.36 -4.99 -4.41
N GLY A 2 59.45 -6.12 -5.16
CA GLY A 2 59.49 -6.04 -6.63
C GLY A 2 58.20 -5.52 -7.24
N MET A 3 58.31 -4.75 -8.30
CA MET A 3 57.20 -4.11 -9.05
C MET A 3 56.03 -5.07 -9.34
N ARG A 4 56.30 -6.35 -9.60
CA ARG A 4 55.26 -7.41 -9.77
C ARG A 4 54.44 -7.67 -8.52
N LYS A 5 55.03 -7.60 -7.32
CA LYS A 5 54.30 -7.80 -6.05
C LYS A 5 53.41 -6.58 -5.74
N LEU A 6 53.86 -5.38 -6.07
CA LEU A 6 53.08 -4.14 -5.93
C LEU A 6 51.87 -4.15 -6.88
N PHE A 7 52.08 -4.58 -8.13
CA PHE A 7 51.00 -4.68 -9.14
C PHE A 7 49.94 -5.69 -8.72
N LEU A 8 50.30 -6.87 -8.25
CA LEU A 8 49.38 -7.89 -7.77
C LEU A 8 48.62 -7.43 -6.54
N PHE A 9 49.24 -6.69 -5.64
CA PHE A 9 48.56 -6.12 -4.47
C PHE A 9 47.54 -5.06 -4.87
N LEU A 10 47.85 -4.22 -5.84
CA LEU A 10 46.96 -3.16 -6.34
C LEU A 10 45.76 -3.76 -7.07
N VAL A 11 45.94 -4.82 -7.87
CA VAL A 11 44.84 -5.55 -8.52
C VAL A 11 43.92 -6.22 -7.48
N LEU A 12 44.52 -6.81 -6.43
CA LEU A 12 43.75 -7.44 -5.36
C LEU A 12 42.90 -6.42 -4.59
N VAL A 13 43.48 -5.27 -4.25
CA VAL A 13 42.75 -4.19 -3.57
C VAL A 13 41.61 -3.61 -4.44
N LEU A 14 41.88 -3.41 -5.74
CA LEU A 14 40.86 -2.96 -6.69
C LEU A 14 39.71 -3.96 -6.84
N SER A 15 40.02 -5.27 -6.87
CA SER A 15 38.97 -6.30 -6.96
C SER A 15 38.15 -6.39 -5.68
N ILE A 16 38.75 -6.21 -4.51
CA ILE A 16 38.01 -6.16 -3.23
C ILE A 16 37.13 -4.92 -3.15
N CYS A 17 37.64 -3.75 -3.54
CA CYS A 17 36.83 -2.52 -3.60
C CYS A 17 35.64 -2.64 -4.58
N PHE A 18 35.83 -3.37 -5.69
CA PHE A 18 34.74 -3.59 -6.66
C PHE A 18 33.63 -4.47 -6.10
N VAL A 19 33.99 -5.49 -5.28
CA VAL A 19 33.02 -6.37 -4.61
C VAL A 19 32.21 -5.61 -3.53
N TYR A 20 32.84 -4.66 -2.82
CA TYR A 20 32.14 -3.83 -1.83
C TYR A 20 31.33 -2.69 -2.45
N ALA A 21 31.63 -2.28 -3.71
CA ALA A 21 30.88 -1.24 -4.42
C ALA A 21 29.59 -1.76 -5.07
N THR A 22 29.43 -3.08 -5.20
CA THR A 22 28.11 -3.66 -5.50
C THR A 22 27.29 -3.65 -4.22
N GLY A 23 26.85 -2.45 -3.81
CA GLY A 23 25.82 -2.31 -2.81
C GLY A 23 24.67 -3.23 -3.21
N THR A 24 24.29 -4.14 -2.32
CA THR A 24 23.02 -4.83 -2.44
C THR A 24 21.96 -3.75 -2.51
N VAL A 25 21.45 -3.49 -3.71
CA VAL A 25 20.14 -2.89 -3.85
C VAL A 25 19.23 -3.91 -3.20
N VAL A 26 18.87 -3.67 -1.95
CA VAL A 26 17.71 -4.31 -1.36
C VAL A 26 16.59 -3.76 -2.23
N ALA A 27 16.14 -4.54 -3.22
CA ALA A 27 14.85 -4.33 -3.80
C ALA A 27 13.91 -4.43 -2.61
N ASP A 28 13.23 -3.34 -2.31
CA ASP A 28 12.05 -3.38 -1.48
C ASP A 28 11.09 -4.24 -2.30
N ASP A 29 11.00 -5.51 -1.91
CA ASP A 29 10.21 -6.52 -2.61
C ASP A 29 8.76 -6.27 -2.22
N GLU A 30 8.18 -5.17 -2.74
CA GLU A 30 6.75 -4.90 -2.67
C GLU A 30 6.00 -5.80 -3.66
N ASP A 31 6.18 -7.12 -3.51
CA ASP A 31 5.52 -8.13 -4.33
C ASP A 31 4.01 -8.25 -4.00
N HIS A 32 3.52 -7.43 -3.09
CA HIS A 32 2.10 -7.42 -2.67
C HIS A 32 1.26 -6.33 -3.34
N GLY A 33 1.78 -5.65 -4.36
CA GLY A 33 1.02 -4.68 -5.17
C GLY A 33 0.81 -3.30 -4.53
N GLY A 34 1.36 -3.04 -3.34
CA GLY A 34 1.27 -1.75 -2.65
C GLY A 34 -0.12 -1.41 -2.10
N ASP A 35 -0.25 -0.24 -1.52
CA ASP A 35 -1.51 0.26 -0.96
C ASP A 35 -2.39 0.89 -2.05
N ILE A 36 -3.68 0.57 -2.04
CA ILE A 36 -4.67 1.13 -2.95
C ILE A 36 -5.51 2.17 -2.21
N VAL A 37 -5.56 3.38 -2.77
CA VAL A 37 -6.35 4.48 -2.25
C VAL A 37 -7.63 4.65 -3.07
N TYR A 38 -8.77 4.35 -2.47
CA TYR A 38 -10.06 4.57 -3.07
C TYR A 38 -10.53 6.02 -2.85
N THR A 39 -10.89 6.69 -3.93
CA THR A 39 -11.32 8.09 -3.91
C THR A 39 -12.80 8.28 -4.18
N LYS A 40 -13.51 7.23 -4.59
CA LYS A 40 -14.96 7.21 -4.86
C LYS A 40 -15.65 6.10 -4.08
N PRO A 41 -16.92 6.25 -3.66
CA PRO A 41 -17.71 7.49 -3.65
C PRO A 41 -17.30 8.45 -2.53
N LEU A 42 -16.57 7.97 -1.54
CA LEU A 42 -15.98 8.76 -0.46
C LEU A 42 -14.46 8.71 -0.56
N LYS A 43 -13.84 9.87 -0.56
CA LYS A 43 -12.39 10.00 -0.49
C LYS A 43 -11.85 9.38 0.81
N ALA A 44 -10.60 8.92 0.75
CA ALA A 44 -9.83 8.50 1.91
C ALA A 44 -10.18 7.13 2.50
N VAL A 45 -10.48 6.15 1.66
CA VAL A 45 -10.41 4.74 2.03
C VAL A 45 -9.09 4.18 1.51
N ILE A 46 -8.22 3.74 2.41
CA ILE A 46 -6.96 3.08 2.07
C ILE A 46 -7.13 1.58 2.26
N PHE A 47 -6.90 0.83 1.19
CA PHE A 47 -6.71 -0.61 1.26
C PHE A 47 -5.21 -0.91 1.28
N SER A 48 -4.74 -1.52 2.36
CA SER A 48 -3.35 -1.94 2.47
C SER A 48 -3.20 -3.41 2.14
N HIS A 49 -2.56 -3.71 1.02
CA HIS A 49 -2.16 -5.08 0.67
C HIS A 49 -1.26 -5.65 1.76
N LYS A 50 -0.28 -4.87 2.21
CA LYS A 50 0.63 -5.31 3.28
C LYS A 50 -0.10 -5.82 4.51
N ALA A 51 -1.09 -5.06 5.00
CA ALA A 51 -1.87 -5.47 6.16
C ALA A 51 -2.61 -6.79 5.93
N HIS A 52 -3.13 -7.03 4.72
CA HIS A 52 -3.89 -8.23 4.40
C HIS A 52 -2.99 -9.42 4.08
N THR A 53 -1.91 -9.23 3.34
CA THR A 53 -1.05 -10.32 2.87
C THR A 53 0.07 -10.67 3.85
N GLU A 54 0.79 -9.67 4.39
CA GLU A 54 1.91 -9.92 5.29
C GLU A 54 1.46 -10.04 6.76
N ASP A 55 0.68 -9.08 7.27
CA ASP A 55 0.34 -9.04 8.69
C ASP A 55 -0.73 -10.08 9.06
N ILE A 56 -1.71 -10.33 8.18
CA ILE A 56 -2.80 -11.30 8.39
C ILE A 56 -2.52 -12.63 7.69
N GLY A 57 -1.73 -12.63 6.61
CA GLY A 57 -1.32 -13.84 5.88
C GLY A 57 -2.32 -14.34 4.85
N LEU A 58 -3.17 -13.47 4.31
CA LEU A 58 -4.09 -13.83 3.22
C LEU A 58 -3.31 -14.02 1.92
N GLN A 59 -3.70 -15.01 1.11
CA GLN A 59 -3.11 -15.26 -0.19
C GLN A 59 -3.80 -14.44 -1.28
N CYS A 60 -3.10 -14.17 -2.37
CA CYS A 60 -3.59 -13.32 -3.46
C CYS A 60 -4.90 -13.83 -4.08
N ASP A 61 -5.02 -15.15 -4.25
CA ASP A 61 -6.17 -15.82 -4.83
C ASP A 61 -7.45 -15.65 -3.98
N TRP A 62 -7.36 -15.47 -2.66
CA TRP A 62 -8.53 -15.24 -1.81
C TRP A 62 -9.32 -14.00 -2.20
N CYS A 63 -8.64 -13.02 -2.78
CA CYS A 63 -9.25 -11.76 -3.22
C CYS A 63 -9.37 -11.69 -4.75
N HIS A 64 -8.38 -12.20 -5.49
CA HIS A 64 -8.24 -11.98 -6.92
C HIS A 64 -8.76 -13.14 -7.80
N GLU A 65 -9.27 -14.23 -7.23
CA GLU A 65 -9.84 -15.31 -8.02
C GLU A 65 -11.23 -14.95 -8.58
N GLU A 66 -12.11 -14.35 -7.76
CA GLU A 66 -13.49 -14.09 -8.17
C GLU A 66 -14.00 -12.68 -7.79
N THR A 67 -13.37 -11.99 -6.82
CA THR A 67 -13.95 -10.80 -6.21
C THR A 67 -13.36 -9.50 -6.75
N PHE A 68 -12.04 -9.44 -6.90
CA PHE A 68 -11.33 -8.23 -7.29
C PHE A 68 -10.43 -8.49 -8.48
N GLU A 69 -10.50 -7.62 -9.48
CA GLU A 69 -9.54 -7.62 -10.58
C GLU A 69 -8.14 -7.20 -10.10
N MET A 70 -7.11 -7.65 -10.82
CA MET A 70 -5.72 -7.28 -10.53
C MET A 70 -5.39 -5.82 -10.89
N GLU A 71 -6.31 -5.13 -11.54
CA GLU A 71 -6.14 -3.73 -11.93
C GLU A 71 -6.53 -2.81 -10.78
N ALA A 72 -5.58 -1.96 -10.37
CA ALA A 72 -5.82 -0.98 -9.31
C ALA A 72 -6.98 -0.03 -9.67
N LEU A 73 -7.85 0.23 -8.70
CA LEU A 73 -9.01 1.11 -8.82
C LEU A 73 -10.13 0.61 -9.76
N HIS A 74 -9.98 -0.54 -10.43
CA HIS A 74 -11.02 -1.11 -11.29
C HIS A 74 -12.39 -1.17 -10.58
N MET A 75 -12.39 -1.50 -9.30
CA MET A 75 -13.63 -1.58 -8.51
C MET A 75 -14.38 -0.26 -8.41
N GLN A 76 -13.73 0.89 -8.48
CA GLN A 76 -14.41 2.19 -8.47
C GLN A 76 -15.27 2.43 -9.72
N GLU A 77 -14.99 1.73 -10.80
CA GLU A 77 -15.75 1.79 -12.07
C GLU A 77 -16.89 0.74 -12.09
N THR A 78 -16.93 -0.16 -11.11
CA THR A 78 -17.94 -1.20 -11.01
C THR A 78 -19.24 -0.63 -10.46
N ALA A 79 -20.34 -0.78 -11.22
CA ALA A 79 -21.63 -0.14 -10.93
C ALA A 79 -22.23 -0.47 -9.55
N ASN A 80 -21.89 -1.62 -8.98
CA ASN A 80 -22.41 -2.08 -7.70
C ASN A 80 -21.35 -2.06 -6.58
N PHE A 81 -20.27 -1.34 -6.76
CA PHE A 81 -19.27 -1.15 -5.69
C PHE A 81 -19.70 0.02 -4.81
N ASP A 82 -20.64 -0.25 -3.93
CA ASP A 82 -21.29 0.73 -3.05
C ASP A 82 -21.47 0.16 -1.63
N MET A 83 -21.86 1.02 -0.69
CA MET A 83 -22.05 0.62 0.70
C MET A 83 -23.17 -0.39 0.89
N GLU A 84 -24.21 -0.37 0.07
CA GLU A 84 -25.28 -1.35 0.13
C GLU A 84 -24.74 -2.76 -0.17
N SER A 85 -23.94 -2.89 -1.22
CA SER A 85 -23.28 -4.14 -1.58
C SER A 85 -22.32 -4.62 -0.49
N LEU A 86 -21.52 -3.71 0.08
CA LEU A 86 -20.60 -4.07 1.16
C LEU A 86 -21.35 -4.54 2.42
N CYS A 87 -22.43 -3.86 2.79
CA CYS A 87 -23.27 -4.26 3.93
C CYS A 87 -24.02 -5.58 3.67
N ASN A 88 -24.22 -5.97 2.41
CA ASN A 88 -24.77 -7.25 1.99
C ASN A 88 -23.68 -8.30 1.72
N GLU A 89 -22.56 -8.22 2.41
CA GLU A 89 -21.46 -9.20 2.40
C GLU A 89 -20.82 -9.40 1.02
N ARG A 90 -20.82 -8.37 0.17
CA ARG A 90 -20.12 -8.39 -1.12
C ARG A 90 -18.82 -7.61 -1.02
N TYR A 91 -17.86 -7.94 -1.89
CA TYR A 91 -16.56 -7.29 -1.96
C TYR A 91 -15.82 -7.31 -0.61
N CYS A 92 -15.44 -6.17 -0.08
CA CYS A 92 -14.82 -6.08 1.24
C CYS A 92 -15.73 -6.65 2.35
N GLY A 93 -17.04 -6.54 2.18
CA GLY A 93 -18.05 -7.08 3.10
C GLY A 93 -18.01 -8.59 3.27
N THR A 94 -17.47 -9.34 2.29
CA THR A 94 -17.31 -10.79 2.38
C THR A 94 -16.51 -11.20 3.63
N CYS A 95 -15.48 -10.45 3.96
CA CYS A 95 -14.66 -10.68 5.15
C CYS A 95 -14.99 -9.69 6.28
N HIS A 96 -15.35 -8.44 5.93
CA HIS A 96 -15.71 -7.41 6.89
C HIS A 96 -17.21 -7.43 7.25
N ASN A 97 -17.67 -8.60 7.69
CA ASN A 97 -19.07 -8.90 8.00
C ASN A 97 -19.39 -8.91 9.51
N GLY A 98 -18.38 -8.83 10.37
CA GLY A 98 -18.52 -8.87 11.82
C GLY A 98 -18.18 -10.23 12.44
N ASP A 99 -18.09 -11.29 11.63
CA ASP A 99 -17.69 -12.63 12.07
C ASP A 99 -16.22 -12.89 11.77
N ILE A 100 -15.78 -12.63 10.54
CA ILE A 100 -14.39 -12.83 10.10
C ILE A 100 -13.51 -11.65 10.52
N SER A 101 -14.01 -10.43 10.29
CA SER A 101 -13.32 -9.19 10.63
C SER A 101 -14.34 -8.14 11.09
N PHE A 102 -13.91 -6.92 11.37
CA PHE A 102 -14.81 -5.84 11.76
C PHE A 102 -15.91 -5.60 10.72
N SER A 103 -17.11 -5.25 11.18
CA SER A 103 -18.27 -5.11 10.31
C SER A 103 -18.30 -3.80 9.54
N THR A 104 -18.67 -3.88 8.25
CA THR A 104 -18.99 -2.71 7.40
C THR A 104 -20.24 -1.95 7.87
N THR A 105 -21.12 -2.60 8.65
CA THR A 105 -22.38 -1.99 9.11
C THR A 105 -22.23 -1.18 10.40
N THR A 106 -21.20 -1.42 11.21
CA THR A 106 -21.08 -0.81 12.54
C THR A 106 -19.78 -0.04 12.78
N GLN A 107 -18.74 -0.31 12.02
CA GLN A 107 -17.41 0.29 12.22
C GLN A 107 -16.99 1.21 11.08
N CYS A 108 -17.88 2.09 10.69
CA CYS A 108 -17.74 3.01 9.53
C CYS A 108 -16.39 3.78 9.53
N ALA A 109 -15.95 4.26 10.69
CA ALA A 109 -14.73 5.05 10.81
C ALA A 109 -13.42 4.27 10.56
N ARG A 110 -13.48 2.93 10.49
CA ARG A 110 -12.32 2.12 10.13
C ARG A 110 -11.96 2.21 8.65
N CYS A 111 -12.96 2.41 7.81
CA CYS A 111 -12.78 2.61 6.37
C CYS A 111 -12.89 4.10 6.01
N HIS A 112 -13.93 4.76 6.52
CA HIS A 112 -14.20 6.17 6.25
C HIS A 112 -13.45 7.06 7.24
N ILE A 113 -12.18 7.26 7.00
CA ILE A 113 -11.33 8.11 7.84
C ILE A 113 -11.58 9.61 7.63
N GLY A 114 -12.45 9.95 6.66
CA GLY A 114 -12.94 11.30 6.45
C GLY A 114 -11.91 12.30 5.97
N VAL A 115 -12.18 13.58 6.21
CA VAL A 115 -11.30 14.69 5.80
C VAL A 115 -9.91 14.56 6.41
N LYS A 116 -9.82 14.09 7.65
CA LYS A 116 -8.54 13.90 8.36
C LYS A 116 -7.67 12.88 7.63
N GLY A 117 -8.23 11.77 7.21
CA GLY A 117 -7.52 10.74 6.46
C GLY A 117 -7.15 11.19 5.04
N TYR A 118 -8.04 11.91 4.38
CA TYR A 118 -7.74 12.51 3.08
C TYR A 118 -6.54 13.46 3.15
N ASN A 119 -6.57 14.38 4.11
CA ASN A 119 -5.47 15.31 4.33
C ASN A 119 -4.15 14.60 4.65
N GLU A 120 -4.20 13.52 5.42
CA GLU A 120 -3.06 12.69 5.72
C GLU A 120 -2.47 12.03 4.46
N MET A 121 -3.33 11.52 3.58
CA MET A 121 -2.89 10.91 2.32
C MET A 121 -2.24 11.92 1.38
N VAL A 122 -2.80 13.14 1.29
CA VAL A 122 -2.19 14.23 0.51
C VAL A 122 -0.83 14.60 1.09
N ARG A 123 -0.71 14.74 2.42
CA ARG A 123 0.59 15.03 3.06
C ARG A 123 1.63 13.95 2.84
N LYS A 124 1.23 12.68 2.78
CA LYS A 124 2.11 11.55 2.47
C LYS A 124 2.43 11.41 0.98
N GLY A 125 1.84 12.23 0.13
CA GLY A 125 2.01 12.15 -1.33
C GLY A 125 1.38 10.91 -1.96
N LEU A 126 0.42 10.28 -1.27
CA LEU A 126 -0.30 9.10 -1.78
C LEU A 126 -1.38 9.48 -2.79
N ILE A 127 -1.91 10.69 -2.69
CA ILE A 127 -2.86 11.28 -3.63
C ILE A 127 -2.53 12.75 -3.87
N GLU A 128 -2.88 13.25 -5.05
CA GLU A 128 -2.82 14.66 -5.37
C GLU A 128 -4.09 15.36 -4.85
N PRO A 129 -3.98 16.57 -4.28
CA PRO A 129 -5.16 17.34 -3.87
C PRO A 129 -6.00 17.73 -5.09
N GLU A 130 -7.31 17.77 -4.93
CA GLU A 130 -8.18 18.31 -5.96
C GLU A 130 -8.09 19.84 -6.01
N GLU A 131 -8.38 20.41 -7.19
CA GLU A 131 -8.39 21.86 -7.36
C GLU A 131 -9.39 22.52 -6.40
N GLY A 132 -8.89 23.35 -5.51
CA GLY A 132 -9.70 24.01 -4.48
C GLY A 132 -9.64 23.35 -3.09
N ASP A 133 -8.99 22.22 -2.94
CA ASP A 133 -8.80 21.60 -1.64
C ASP A 133 -7.85 22.44 -0.77
N VAL A 134 -8.30 22.75 0.44
CA VAL A 134 -7.45 23.37 1.47
C VAL A 134 -6.99 22.28 2.43
N ILE A 135 -5.72 21.97 2.40
CA ILE A 135 -5.10 21.00 3.30
C ILE A 135 -4.60 21.75 4.53
N PRO A 136 -5.29 21.68 5.68
CA PRO A 136 -4.83 22.34 6.90
C PRO A 136 -3.47 21.79 7.34
N ALA A 137 -2.64 22.66 7.92
CA ALA A 137 -1.47 22.21 8.67
C ALA A 137 -1.92 21.31 9.84
N GLU A 138 -1.07 20.38 10.26
CA GLU A 138 -1.37 19.58 11.43
C GLU A 138 -1.63 20.47 12.63
N THR A 139 -2.81 20.31 13.22
CA THR A 139 -3.02 20.75 14.60
C THR A 139 -2.69 19.55 15.48
N ASP A 140 -1.65 19.66 16.29
CA ASP A 140 -1.30 18.69 17.32
C ASP A 140 -2.41 18.65 18.38
N ASP A 141 -3.53 18.01 18.03
CA ASP A 141 -4.57 17.68 19.00
C ASP A 141 -4.22 16.32 19.61
N HIS A 142 -3.56 16.37 20.74
CA HIS A 142 -3.34 15.25 21.66
C HIS A 142 -4.64 14.85 22.36
#